data_9a5935c80a4b517bb8626db4ad093823
#
_entry.id   9a5935c80a4b517bb8626db4ad093823
#
_cell.length_a   1.000
_cell.length_b   1.000
_cell.length_c   1.000
_cell.angle_alpha   90.00
_cell.angle_beta   90.00
_cell.angle_gamma   90.00
#
_symmetry.space_group_name_H-M   'P 1'
#
loop_
_entity.id
_entity.type
_entity.pdbx_description
1 polymer ?
#
loop_
_entity_poly.entity_id
_entity_poly.type
_entity_poly.pdbx_seq_one_letter_code
_entity_poly.pdbx_strand_id
1 'polypeptide(L)'
;IYTDVTKTEKSQRFIKIPKELSKLLKLYQNSQQFDFRNRKGKGLEIVKTDRLFTQANGKPMHPNTPYKWLERMCKKNGLPFYGVHTFRHLNASLQINAGIDAVTVSATLGHSTPTTTLNIYSHCFEENKTKSVDIVNTALGGFI
;
A
#
# COMPACT_ATOMS: atom_id res chain seq x y z
N ILE A 1 -14.22 19.34 -3.78
CA ILE A 1 -13.44 18.09 -3.76
C ILE A 1 -12.67 18.06 -5.04
N TYR A 2 -11.36 18.22 -4.95
CA TYR A 2 -10.49 18.08 -6.09
C TYR A 2 -10.36 16.59 -6.42
N THR A 3 -10.93 16.14 -7.53
CA THR A 3 -10.42 14.98 -8.23
C THR A 3 -9.24 15.47 -9.03
N ASP A 4 -8.05 15.37 -8.46
CA ASP A 4 -6.85 15.75 -9.18
C ASP A 4 -6.45 14.61 -10.10
N VAL A 5 -6.20 14.95 -11.36
CA VAL A 5 -5.63 14.00 -12.33
C VAL A 5 -4.20 13.74 -11.85
N THR A 6 -3.79 12.49 -11.78
CA THR A 6 -2.43 12.12 -11.41
C THR A 6 -1.42 12.90 -12.26
N LYS A 7 -0.40 13.51 -11.64
CA LYS A 7 0.58 14.39 -12.29
C LYS A 7 1.31 13.77 -13.49
N THR A 8 1.29 12.45 -13.63
CA THR A 8 1.91 11.72 -14.75
C THR A 8 1.09 10.47 -15.08
N GLU A 9 1.07 10.05 -16.35
CA GLU A 9 0.46 8.79 -16.81
C GLU A 9 1.04 7.57 -16.07
N LYS A 10 2.33 7.60 -15.70
CA LYS A 10 2.99 6.56 -14.89
C LYS A 10 2.44 6.39 -13.47
N SER A 11 1.62 7.32 -13.02
CA SER A 11 0.96 7.22 -11.71
C SER A 11 -0.28 6.32 -11.74
N GLN A 12 -0.82 6.01 -12.92
CA GLN A 12 -1.90 5.03 -13.09
C GLN A 12 -1.29 3.63 -13.18
N ARG A 13 -1.66 2.77 -12.25
CA ARG A 13 -1.16 1.40 -12.20
C ARG A 13 -2.17 0.44 -11.60
N PHE A 14 -2.11 -0.80 -12.04
CA PHE A 14 -2.85 -1.89 -11.41
C PHE A 14 -1.98 -2.52 -10.31
N ILE A 15 -2.57 -2.68 -9.13
CA ILE A 15 -1.94 -3.36 -8.01
C ILE A 15 -2.72 -4.65 -7.77
N LYS A 16 -2.04 -5.80 -7.89
CA LYS A 16 -2.62 -7.08 -7.50
C LYS A 16 -2.70 -7.15 -5.99
N ILE A 17 -3.87 -7.49 -5.47
CA ILE A 17 -4.10 -7.68 -4.04
C ILE A 17 -4.28 -9.18 -3.72
N PRO A 18 -3.86 -9.66 -2.53
CA PRO A 18 -4.11 -11.02 -2.09
C PRO A 18 -5.60 -11.34 -2.05
N LYS A 19 -5.94 -12.62 -2.26
CA LYS A 19 -7.34 -13.09 -2.23
C LYS A 19 -8.03 -12.80 -0.90
N GLU A 20 -7.29 -12.93 0.19
CA GLU A 20 -7.77 -12.65 1.56
C GLU A 20 -8.14 -11.18 1.73
N LEU A 21 -7.30 -10.27 1.25
CA LEU A 21 -7.59 -8.84 1.26
C LEU A 21 -8.81 -8.53 0.39
N SER A 22 -8.92 -9.16 -0.79
CA SER A 22 -10.10 -8.99 -1.66
C SER A 22 -11.39 -9.41 -0.96
N LYS A 23 -11.37 -10.52 -0.19
CA LYS A 23 -12.52 -10.96 0.62
C LYS A 23 -12.88 -9.93 1.70
N LEU A 24 -11.89 -9.44 2.43
CA LEU A 24 -12.11 -8.41 3.46
C LEU A 24 -12.70 -7.13 2.88
N LEU A 25 -12.20 -6.67 1.74
CA LEU A 25 -12.73 -5.47 1.08
C LEU A 25 -14.19 -5.67 0.62
N LYS A 26 -14.56 -6.86 0.14
CA LYS A 26 -15.95 -7.19 -0.20
C LYS A 26 -16.85 -7.19 1.04
N LEU A 27 -16.41 -7.78 2.15
CA LEU A 27 -17.15 -7.75 3.40
C LEU A 27 -17.35 -6.31 3.89
N TYR A 28 -16.31 -5.50 3.84
CA TYR A 28 -16.39 -4.07 4.17
C TYR A 28 -17.40 -3.34 3.28
N GLN A 29 -17.36 -3.56 1.96
CA GLN A 29 -18.30 -2.97 1.01
C GLN A 29 -19.75 -3.36 1.32
N ASN A 30 -20.01 -4.63 1.64
CA ASN A 30 -21.33 -5.10 2.01
C ASN A 30 -21.83 -4.42 3.31
N SER A 31 -20.98 -4.32 4.32
CA SER A 31 -21.28 -3.60 5.56
C SER A 31 -21.59 -2.13 5.30
N GLN A 32 -20.79 -1.46 4.48
CA GLN A 32 -21.02 -0.07 4.08
C GLN A 32 -22.38 0.11 3.38
N GLN A 33 -22.73 -0.77 2.46
CA GLN A 33 -24.04 -0.73 1.78
C GLN A 33 -25.21 -0.97 2.73
N PHE A 34 -25.05 -1.85 3.71
CA PHE A 34 -26.03 -2.08 4.76
C PHE A 34 -26.23 -0.81 5.62
N ASP A 35 -25.13 -0.18 6.03
CA ASP A 35 -25.17 1.07 6.81
C ASP A 35 -25.83 2.21 6.02
N PHE A 36 -25.56 2.32 4.73
CA PHE A 36 -26.20 3.32 3.86
C PHE A 36 -27.73 3.09 3.77
N ARG A 37 -28.18 1.84 3.62
CA ARG A 37 -29.62 1.53 3.60
C ARG A 37 -30.29 1.89 4.92
N ASN A 38 -29.67 1.54 6.05
CA ASN A 38 -30.19 1.84 7.37
C ASN A 38 -30.29 3.35 7.62
N ARG A 39 -29.27 4.12 7.22
CA ARG A 39 -29.28 5.57 7.34
C ARG A 39 -30.33 6.20 6.44
N LYS A 40 -30.47 5.74 5.20
CA LYS A 40 -31.52 6.18 4.28
C LYS A 40 -32.92 5.87 4.84
N GLY A 41 -33.13 4.72 5.44
CA GLY A 41 -34.38 4.36 6.12
C GLY A 41 -34.73 5.26 7.32
N LYS A 42 -33.72 5.90 7.90
CA LYS A 42 -33.89 6.95 8.96
C LYS A 42 -34.04 8.36 8.43
N GLY A 43 -34.23 8.53 7.11
CA GLY A 43 -34.40 9.85 6.48
C GLY A 43 -33.09 10.63 6.28
N LEU A 44 -31.92 10.01 6.49
CA LEU A 44 -30.64 10.67 6.28
C LEU A 44 -30.26 10.64 4.80
N GLU A 45 -29.76 11.77 4.31
CA GLU A 45 -29.27 11.87 2.93
C GLU A 45 -27.98 11.05 2.75
N ILE A 46 -27.97 10.19 1.74
CA ILE A 46 -26.80 9.40 1.35
C ILE A 46 -26.40 9.73 -0.09
N VAL A 47 -25.19 10.17 -0.28
CA VAL A 47 -24.61 10.42 -1.59
C VAL A 47 -24.30 9.08 -2.26
N LYS A 48 -24.87 8.86 -3.47
CA LYS A 48 -24.56 7.66 -4.27
C LYS A 48 -23.09 7.70 -4.69
N THR A 49 -22.37 6.61 -4.47
CA THR A 49 -20.94 6.51 -4.78
C THR A 49 -20.54 5.07 -5.06
N ASP A 50 -19.55 4.90 -5.91
CA ASP A 50 -18.84 3.64 -6.19
C ASP A 50 -17.55 3.49 -5.36
N ARG A 51 -17.21 4.53 -4.57
CA ARG A 51 -16.01 4.54 -3.73
C ARG A 51 -16.13 3.56 -2.59
N LEU A 52 -15.06 2.79 -2.38
CA LEU A 52 -14.98 1.85 -1.25
C LEU A 52 -14.84 2.58 0.10
N PHE A 53 -14.01 3.61 0.17
CA PHE A 53 -13.77 4.36 1.40
C PHE A 53 -14.44 5.73 1.35
N THR A 54 -15.43 5.93 2.21
CA THR A 54 -16.24 7.16 2.26
C THR A 54 -16.48 7.60 3.69
N GLN A 55 -17.02 8.78 3.82
CA GLN A 55 -17.70 9.19 5.05
C GLN A 55 -19.00 8.38 5.22
N ALA A 56 -19.60 8.44 6.41
CA ALA A 56 -20.83 7.73 6.75
C ALA A 56 -22.06 8.13 5.89
N ASN A 57 -22.01 9.26 5.20
CA ASN A 57 -23.04 9.74 4.29
C ASN A 57 -22.70 9.50 2.79
N GLY A 58 -21.69 8.72 2.48
CA GLY A 58 -21.25 8.44 1.12
C GLY A 58 -20.36 9.51 0.49
N LYS A 59 -20.14 10.67 1.13
CA LYS A 59 -19.22 11.69 0.63
C LYS A 59 -17.77 11.19 0.65
N PRO A 60 -16.91 11.70 -0.23
CA PRO A 60 -15.48 11.36 -0.21
C PRO A 60 -14.85 11.59 1.15
N MET A 61 -13.96 10.69 1.53
CA MET A 61 -13.19 10.81 2.77
C MET A 61 -12.16 11.94 2.63
N HIS A 62 -11.91 12.65 3.74
CA HIS A 62 -10.84 13.65 3.75
C HIS A 62 -9.47 12.94 3.63
N PRO A 63 -8.50 13.46 2.83
CA PRO A 63 -7.20 12.81 2.60
C PRO A 63 -6.43 12.44 3.89
N ASN A 64 -6.53 13.22 4.93
CA ASN A 64 -5.87 12.96 6.23
C ASN A 64 -6.61 11.94 7.12
N THR A 65 -7.78 11.45 6.72
CA THR A 65 -8.55 10.50 7.55
C THR A 65 -7.80 9.19 7.81
N PRO A 66 -7.17 8.53 6.80
CA PRO A 66 -6.40 7.33 7.05
C PRO A 66 -5.22 7.54 8.01
N TYR A 67 -4.53 8.69 7.87
CA TYR A 67 -3.44 9.08 8.78
C TYR A 67 -3.94 9.18 10.23
N LYS A 68 -5.03 9.92 10.48
CA LYS A 68 -5.62 10.05 11.82
C LYS A 68 -6.17 8.75 12.39
N TRP A 69 -6.65 7.85 11.54
CA TRP A 69 -7.08 6.52 11.99
C TRP A 69 -5.91 5.68 12.45
N LEU A 70 -4.82 5.65 11.68
CA LEU A 70 -3.60 4.93 12.03
C LEU A 70 -2.99 5.49 13.32
N GLU A 71 -2.88 6.81 13.44
CA GLU A 71 -2.36 7.49 14.64
C GLU A 71 -3.16 7.09 15.88
N ARG A 72 -4.49 7.16 15.83
CA ARG A 72 -5.36 6.75 16.94
C ARG A 72 -5.23 5.28 17.27
N MET A 73 -5.13 4.43 16.26
CA MET A 73 -4.95 2.98 16.44
C MET A 73 -3.61 2.69 17.15
N CYS A 74 -2.53 3.30 16.69
CA CYS A 74 -1.21 3.15 17.33
C CYS A 74 -1.24 3.63 18.77
N LYS A 75 -1.77 4.82 19.05
CA LYS A 75 -1.91 5.35 20.40
C LYS A 75 -2.72 4.44 21.32
N LYS A 76 -3.86 3.91 20.83
CA LYS A 76 -4.73 3.01 21.60
C LYS A 76 -4.03 1.70 22.00
N ASN A 77 -3.11 1.21 21.18
CA ASN A 77 -2.43 -0.07 21.37
C ASN A 77 -0.98 0.08 21.88
N GLY A 78 -0.56 1.28 22.28
CA GLY A 78 0.81 1.53 22.75
C GLY A 78 1.89 1.30 21.69
N LEU A 79 1.53 1.40 20.41
CA LEU A 79 2.44 1.19 19.28
C LEU A 79 3.07 2.52 18.83
N PRO A 80 4.34 2.50 18.40
CA PRO A 80 4.97 3.69 17.82
C PRO A 80 4.28 4.06 16.50
N PHE A 81 4.16 5.36 16.26
CA PHE A 81 3.55 5.90 15.06
C PHE A 81 4.58 6.54 14.13
N TYR A 82 4.78 5.96 12.95
CA TYR A 82 5.73 6.42 11.95
C TYR A 82 5.09 7.03 10.69
N GLY A 83 3.75 7.17 10.69
CA GLY A 83 3.00 7.67 9.54
C GLY A 83 2.70 6.62 8.47
N VAL A 84 1.82 6.96 7.53
CA VAL A 84 1.34 6.02 6.49
C VAL A 84 2.39 5.70 5.43
N HIS A 85 3.34 6.60 5.19
CA HIS A 85 4.43 6.36 4.23
C HIS A 85 5.39 5.26 4.66
N THR A 86 5.49 4.98 5.96
CA THR A 86 6.31 3.88 6.48
C THR A 86 5.89 2.52 5.91
N PHE A 87 4.60 2.29 5.67
CA PHE A 87 4.15 1.06 5.03
C PHE A 87 4.64 0.92 3.59
N ARG A 88 4.79 2.03 2.88
CA ARG A 88 5.40 2.03 1.54
C ARG A 88 6.88 1.65 1.61
N HIS A 89 7.62 2.21 2.56
CA HIS A 89 9.02 1.85 2.78
C HIS A 89 9.17 0.40 3.22
N LEU A 90 8.35 -0.06 4.16
CA LEU A 90 8.34 -1.46 4.59
C LEU A 90 8.06 -2.41 3.42
N ASN A 91 7.05 -2.11 2.59
CA ASN A 91 6.73 -2.91 1.41
C ASN A 91 7.92 -3.02 0.44
N ALA A 92 8.60 -1.90 0.18
CA ALA A 92 9.79 -1.88 -0.68
C ALA A 92 10.93 -2.72 -0.10
N SER A 93 11.26 -2.51 1.18
CA SER A 93 12.34 -3.25 1.86
C SER A 93 12.07 -4.75 1.89
N LEU A 94 10.83 -5.17 2.15
CA LEU A 94 10.44 -6.59 2.13
C LEU A 94 10.64 -7.22 0.74
N GLN A 95 10.25 -6.51 -0.33
CA GLN A 95 10.44 -7.01 -1.70
C GLN A 95 11.93 -7.13 -2.05
N ILE A 96 12.73 -6.10 -1.73
CA ILE A 96 14.18 -6.09 -2.01
C ILE A 96 14.87 -7.20 -1.22
N ASN A 97 14.55 -7.37 0.05
CA ASN A 97 15.12 -8.43 0.88
C ASN A 97 14.71 -9.83 0.43
N ALA A 98 13.57 -9.95 -0.25
CA ALA A 98 13.16 -11.18 -0.93
C ALA A 98 13.83 -11.39 -2.30
N GLY A 99 14.76 -10.51 -2.71
CA GLY A 99 15.51 -10.63 -3.95
C GLY A 99 14.81 -10.02 -5.18
N ILE A 100 13.73 -9.27 -5.00
CA ILE A 100 13.06 -8.58 -6.12
C ILE A 100 13.93 -7.40 -6.57
N ASP A 101 14.13 -7.27 -7.88
CA ASP A 101 14.94 -6.22 -8.47
C ASP A 101 14.34 -4.81 -8.32
N ALA A 102 15.20 -3.80 -8.37
CA ALA A 102 14.81 -2.39 -8.17
C ALA A 102 13.84 -1.86 -9.21
N VAL A 103 13.86 -2.40 -10.45
CA VAL A 103 12.96 -1.95 -11.52
C VAL A 103 11.55 -2.41 -11.22
N THR A 104 11.38 -3.69 -10.86
CA THR A 104 10.10 -4.29 -10.47
C THR A 104 9.53 -3.60 -9.22
N VAL A 105 10.35 -3.37 -8.19
CA VAL A 105 9.92 -2.66 -6.97
C VAL A 105 9.51 -1.22 -7.31
N SER A 106 10.28 -0.51 -8.13
CA SER A 106 9.98 0.85 -8.58
C SER A 106 8.63 0.92 -9.31
N ALA A 107 8.38 -0.02 -10.23
CA ALA A 107 7.11 -0.10 -10.95
C ALA A 107 5.93 -0.35 -10.01
N THR A 108 6.07 -1.28 -9.05
CA THR A 108 5.05 -1.58 -8.03
C THR A 108 4.74 -0.36 -7.17
N LEU A 109 5.76 0.39 -6.78
CA LEU A 109 5.61 1.61 -5.98
C LEU A 109 5.12 2.80 -6.81
N GLY A 110 5.28 2.78 -8.14
CA GLY A 110 4.98 3.89 -9.04
C GLY A 110 5.97 5.03 -8.90
N HIS A 111 7.25 4.74 -8.71
CA HIS A 111 8.31 5.72 -8.85
C HIS A 111 8.51 6.05 -10.33
N SER A 112 8.82 7.31 -10.64
CA SER A 112 9.05 7.76 -12.01
C SER A 112 10.29 7.10 -12.63
N THR A 113 11.29 6.80 -11.81
CA THR A 113 12.53 6.13 -12.22
C THR A 113 12.97 5.07 -11.20
N PRO A 114 13.61 3.96 -11.65
CA PRO A 114 14.20 2.97 -10.76
C PRO A 114 15.31 3.54 -9.86
N THR A 115 15.99 4.60 -10.31
CA THR A 115 17.03 5.31 -9.56
C THR A 115 16.54 5.79 -8.20
N THR A 116 15.27 6.23 -8.12
CA THR A 116 14.66 6.62 -6.84
C THR A 116 14.64 5.45 -5.86
N THR A 117 14.28 4.25 -6.33
CA THR A 117 14.27 3.03 -5.50
C THR A 117 15.70 2.65 -5.09
N LEU A 118 16.65 2.66 -6.02
CA LEU A 118 18.05 2.35 -5.74
C LEU A 118 18.63 3.30 -4.68
N ASN A 119 18.42 4.61 -4.83
CA ASN A 119 18.98 5.59 -3.89
C ASN A 119 18.41 5.47 -2.47
N ILE A 120 17.09 5.22 -2.35
CA ILE A 120 16.43 5.13 -1.05
C ILE A 120 16.76 3.82 -0.34
N TYR A 121 16.90 2.72 -1.09
CA TYR A 121 17.03 1.36 -0.55
C TYR A 121 18.39 0.72 -0.85
N SER A 122 19.42 1.52 -1.16
CA SER A 122 20.79 1.04 -1.47
C SER A 122 21.33 0.08 -0.41
N HIS A 123 21.11 0.38 0.86
CA HIS A 123 21.52 -0.48 1.98
C HIS A 123 20.94 -1.90 1.93
N CYS A 124 19.67 -2.05 1.53
CA CYS A 124 19.05 -3.37 1.37
C CYS A 124 19.67 -4.18 0.21
N PHE A 125 20.13 -3.50 -0.85
CA PHE A 125 20.81 -4.15 -1.98
C PHE A 125 22.25 -4.58 -1.62
N GLU A 126 22.95 -3.81 -0.78
CA GLU A 126 24.28 -4.20 -0.28
C GLU A 126 24.22 -5.50 0.53
N GLU A 127 23.24 -5.67 1.40
CA GLU A 127 23.03 -6.93 2.14
C GLU A 127 22.80 -8.13 1.21
N ASN A 128 22.16 -7.93 0.06
CA ASN A 128 21.92 -8.99 -0.91
C ASN A 128 23.15 -9.35 -1.74
N LYS A 129 24.18 -8.49 -1.82
CA LYS A 129 25.44 -8.81 -2.52
C LYS A 129 26.15 -10.01 -1.91
N THR A 130 26.16 -10.12 -0.60
CA THR A 130 26.76 -11.26 0.12
C THR A 130 26.06 -12.56 -0.27
N LYS A 131 24.72 -12.56 -0.29
CA LYS A 131 23.92 -13.73 -0.70
C LYS A 131 24.18 -14.14 -2.17
N SER A 132 24.50 -13.18 -3.03
CA SER A 132 24.82 -13.44 -4.44
C SER A 132 26.06 -14.32 -4.58
N VAL A 133 27.07 -14.12 -3.76
CA VAL A 133 28.29 -14.96 -3.75
C VAL A 133 27.95 -16.39 -3.35
N ASP A 134 27.14 -16.59 -2.32
CA ASP A 134 26.72 -17.91 -1.86
C ASP A 134 25.91 -18.66 -2.92
N ILE A 135 25.06 -17.96 -3.67
CA ILE A 135 24.29 -18.55 -4.77
C ILE A 135 25.24 -19.05 -5.89
N VAL A 136 26.21 -18.22 -6.29
CA VAL A 136 27.20 -18.60 -7.30
C VAL A 136 28.03 -19.79 -6.83
N ASN A 137 28.52 -19.77 -5.60
CA ASN A 137 29.28 -20.87 -5.03
C ASN A 137 28.46 -22.18 -5.00
N THR A 138 27.21 -22.10 -4.58
CA THR A 138 26.28 -23.25 -4.60
C THR A 138 26.04 -23.75 -6.02
N ALA A 139 25.82 -22.87 -6.99
CA ALA A 139 25.60 -23.24 -8.40
C ALA A 139 26.83 -23.89 -9.05
N LEU A 140 28.04 -23.50 -8.63
CA LEU A 140 29.30 -24.08 -9.07
C LEU A 140 29.67 -25.38 -8.32
N GLY A 141 28.77 -25.91 -7.48
CA GLY A 141 28.96 -27.18 -6.79
C GLY A 141 30.01 -27.12 -5.66
N GLY A 142 30.29 -25.95 -5.10
CA GLY A 142 31.25 -25.81 -3.99
C GLY A 142 32.70 -26.10 -4.41
N PHE A 143 33.07 -25.79 -5.64
CA PHE A 143 34.45 -26.00 -6.15
C PHE A 143 35.48 -25.02 -5.59
N ILE A 144 35.14 -24.23 -4.58
CA ILE A 144 36.08 -23.31 -3.91
C ILE A 144 36.07 -23.57 -2.40
#